data_33511719c4e54de66d2ce7a8c86a1927
#
_entry.id   33511719c4e54de66d2ce7a8c86a1927
#
_cell.length_a   1.000
_cell.length_b   1.000
_cell.length_c   1.000
_cell.angle_alpha   90.00
_cell.angle_beta   90.00
_cell.angle_gamma   90.00
#
_symmetry.space_group_name_H-M   'P 1'
#
loop_
_entity.id
_entity.type
_entity.pdbx_description
1 polymer ?
#
loop_
_entity_poly.entity_id
_entity_poly.type
_entity_poly.pdbx_seq_one_letter_code
_entity_poly.pdbx_strand_id
1 'polypeptide(L)'
;MRRPEFLLSLAGAALAGMSPMAVAAAVPAATRRVLWLRRAGYSDEVVAPFCVDGRTVYMPGYWQICWLMRDRHVAPAQGYVQVDIVEIEALWEVQQALLLHGVREPLVITSGYRTVQTNNATENAARNSMHVYAKAADMYVPGISTRDLFDACWSRAISGGIGYYDDHVHLDSATRRWWVGDLPVPEFARTAPD
;
A
#
# COMPACT_ATOMS: atom_id res chain seq x y z
N MET A 1 -15.56 14.77 -7.81
CA MET A 1 -15.33 13.37 -8.23
C MET A 1 -16.02 12.46 -7.22
N ARG A 2 -16.92 11.56 -7.65
CA ARG A 2 -17.61 10.64 -6.75
C ARG A 2 -16.64 9.53 -6.33
N ARG A 3 -16.51 9.27 -5.02
CA ARG A 3 -15.78 8.12 -4.50
C ARG A 3 -16.42 6.83 -5.02
N PRO A 4 -15.68 5.82 -5.48
CA PRO A 4 -16.28 4.53 -5.78
C PRO A 4 -16.81 3.94 -4.47
N GLU A 5 -18.10 3.68 -4.40
CA GLU A 5 -18.71 2.93 -3.31
C GLU A 5 -18.32 1.45 -3.50
N PHE A 6 -17.43 0.96 -2.63
CA PHE A 6 -17.10 -0.46 -2.58
C PHE A 6 -18.22 -1.21 -1.87
N LEU A 7 -19.01 -1.93 -2.65
CA LEU A 7 -19.97 -2.88 -2.12
C LEU A 7 -19.21 -4.11 -1.60
N LEU A 8 -19.26 -4.34 -0.30
CA LEU A 8 -18.93 -5.63 0.33
C LEU A 8 -19.96 -6.67 -0.09
N SER A 9 -19.84 -7.22 -1.28
CA SER A 9 -20.69 -8.31 -1.74
C SER A 9 -20.06 -9.63 -1.32
N LEU A 10 -20.76 -10.36 -0.46
CA LEU A 10 -20.54 -11.77 -0.14
C LEU A 10 -20.92 -12.66 -1.35
N ALA A 11 -20.28 -12.50 -2.48
CA ALA A 11 -20.33 -13.49 -3.57
C ALA A 11 -19.42 -14.70 -3.22
N GLY A 12 -19.61 -15.25 -2.03
CA GLY A 12 -18.71 -16.25 -1.47
C GLY A 12 -19.13 -17.70 -1.64
N ALA A 13 -20.36 -17.99 -2.09
CA ALA A 13 -20.87 -19.37 -2.00
C ALA A 13 -20.48 -20.29 -3.16
N ALA A 14 -20.09 -19.77 -4.32
CA ALA A 14 -19.79 -20.60 -5.50
C ALA A 14 -18.28 -20.88 -5.72
N LEU A 15 -17.39 -20.23 -4.97
CA LEU A 15 -15.94 -20.35 -5.13
C LEU A 15 -15.24 -21.07 -3.96
N ALA A 16 -15.99 -21.58 -3.00
CA ALA A 16 -15.47 -22.17 -1.76
C ALA A 16 -14.64 -23.46 -1.92
N GLY A 17 -14.53 -24.01 -3.12
CA GLY A 17 -13.72 -25.21 -3.40
C GLY A 17 -12.55 -24.99 -4.38
N MET A 18 -12.35 -23.78 -4.88
CA MET A 18 -11.29 -23.51 -5.84
C MET A 18 -10.03 -22.97 -5.15
N SER A 19 -8.85 -23.41 -5.61
CA SER A 19 -7.59 -22.81 -5.14
C SER A 19 -7.53 -21.33 -5.50
N PRO A 20 -6.80 -20.49 -4.74
CA PRO A 20 -6.63 -19.07 -5.04
C PRO A 20 -6.16 -18.80 -6.48
N MET A 21 -5.34 -19.72 -7.01
CA MET A 21 -4.86 -19.69 -8.40
C MET A 21 -5.98 -19.98 -9.41
N ALA A 22 -6.91 -20.90 -9.09
CA ALA A 22 -8.01 -21.25 -10.00
C ALA A 22 -9.06 -20.15 -10.10
N VAL A 23 -9.36 -19.47 -8.98
CA VAL A 23 -10.24 -18.29 -8.96
C VAL A 23 -9.60 -17.14 -9.73
N ALA A 24 -8.30 -16.95 -9.57
CA ALA A 24 -7.55 -15.96 -10.30
C ALA A 24 -7.57 -16.18 -11.83
N ALA A 25 -7.64 -17.43 -12.30
CA ALA A 25 -7.71 -17.77 -13.71
C ALA A 25 -9.11 -17.59 -14.34
N ALA A 26 -10.18 -17.62 -13.52
CA ALA A 26 -11.56 -17.53 -14.00
C ALA A 26 -12.05 -16.09 -14.30
N VAL A 27 -11.33 -15.05 -13.83
CA VAL A 27 -11.69 -13.64 -14.05
C VAL A 27 -10.84 -13.05 -15.18
N PRO A 28 -11.43 -12.28 -16.11
CA PRO A 28 -10.68 -11.60 -17.16
C PRO A 28 -9.53 -10.77 -16.56
N ALA A 29 -8.32 -10.98 -17.08
CA ALA A 29 -7.10 -10.36 -16.56
C ALA A 29 -7.19 -8.81 -16.52
N ALA A 30 -7.96 -8.20 -17.41
CA ALA A 30 -8.11 -6.75 -17.54
C ALA A 30 -8.84 -6.07 -16.37
N THR A 31 -9.59 -6.83 -15.57
CA THR A 31 -10.37 -6.27 -14.43
C THR A 31 -9.82 -6.67 -13.07
N ARG A 32 -8.85 -7.57 -13.07
CA ARG A 32 -8.24 -8.06 -11.84
C ARG A 32 -7.11 -7.15 -11.39
N ARG A 33 -7.15 -6.75 -10.11
CA ARG A 33 -6.06 -5.99 -9.49
C ARG A 33 -5.23 -6.92 -8.61
N VAL A 34 -3.96 -6.97 -8.89
CA VAL A 34 -2.98 -7.80 -8.19
C VAL A 34 -1.89 -6.89 -7.65
N LEU A 35 -1.57 -7.02 -6.38
CA LEU A 35 -0.53 -6.25 -5.71
C LEU A 35 0.63 -7.17 -5.35
N TRP A 36 1.85 -6.76 -5.70
CA TRP A 36 3.07 -7.47 -5.38
C TRP A 36 3.85 -6.70 -4.30
N LEU A 37 3.89 -7.26 -3.12
CA LEU A 37 4.54 -6.68 -1.95
C LEU A 37 5.59 -7.61 -1.38
N ARG A 38 6.66 -7.05 -0.83
CA ARG A 38 7.66 -7.74 -0.01
C ARG A 38 7.83 -6.99 1.31
N ARG A 39 8.06 -7.70 2.40
CA ARG A 39 8.36 -7.07 3.70
C ARG A 39 9.86 -6.89 3.89
N ALA A 40 10.31 -5.66 4.14
CA ALA A 40 11.70 -5.36 4.43
C ALA A 40 12.19 -6.10 5.68
N GLY A 41 13.38 -6.69 5.62
CA GLY A 41 13.99 -7.42 6.73
C GLY A 41 13.37 -8.79 7.03
N TYR A 42 12.43 -9.27 6.20
CA TYR A 42 11.76 -10.56 6.35
C TYR A 42 11.70 -11.30 5.00
N SER A 43 11.41 -12.59 5.04
CA SER A 43 11.18 -13.40 3.83
C SER A 43 9.76 -13.33 3.29
N ASP A 44 8.88 -12.56 3.94
CA ASP A 44 7.48 -12.45 3.54
C ASP A 44 7.35 -11.68 2.22
N GLU A 45 6.77 -12.33 1.24
CA GLU A 45 6.43 -11.78 -0.08
C GLU A 45 5.08 -12.29 -0.52
N VAL A 46 4.27 -11.44 -1.12
CA VAL A 46 2.94 -11.80 -1.63
C VAL A 46 2.71 -11.22 -3.02
N VAL A 47 2.12 -12.02 -3.89
CA VAL A 47 1.51 -11.59 -5.15
C VAL A 47 0.02 -11.89 -5.01
N ALA A 48 -0.73 -10.91 -4.54
CA ALA A 48 -2.09 -11.12 -4.05
C ALA A 48 -3.13 -10.42 -4.94
N PRO A 49 -4.04 -11.16 -5.57
CA PRO A 49 -5.21 -10.56 -6.18
C PRO A 49 -6.15 -10.05 -5.07
N PHE A 50 -6.38 -8.76 -5.00
CA PHE A 50 -7.27 -8.18 -3.98
C PHE A 50 -8.58 -7.66 -4.55
N CYS A 51 -8.69 -7.55 -5.87
CA CYS A 51 -9.91 -7.18 -6.57
C CYS A 51 -10.07 -8.04 -7.82
N VAL A 52 -11.26 -8.56 -8.07
CA VAL A 52 -11.48 -9.54 -9.16
C VAL A 52 -12.19 -8.96 -10.38
N ASP A 53 -13.00 -7.92 -10.22
CA ASP A 53 -13.83 -7.32 -11.28
C ASP A 53 -13.72 -5.80 -11.35
N GLY A 54 -12.70 -5.23 -10.71
CA GLY A 54 -12.51 -3.78 -10.59
C GLY A 54 -13.37 -3.12 -9.50
N ARG A 55 -14.21 -3.88 -8.77
CA ARG A 55 -15.14 -3.37 -7.75
C ARG A 55 -15.20 -4.24 -6.50
N THR A 56 -15.15 -5.55 -6.64
CA THR A 56 -15.35 -6.51 -5.56
C THR A 56 -14.02 -6.89 -4.93
N VAL A 57 -13.89 -6.68 -3.62
CA VAL A 57 -12.72 -7.10 -2.87
C VAL A 57 -12.65 -8.62 -2.80
N TYR A 58 -11.52 -9.19 -3.22
CA TYR A 58 -11.23 -10.62 -3.08
C TYR A 58 -10.55 -10.88 -1.73
N MET A 59 -11.35 -11.30 -0.77
CA MET A 59 -10.94 -11.43 0.63
C MET A 59 -9.68 -12.26 0.87
N PRO A 60 -9.45 -13.43 0.21
CA PRO A 60 -8.22 -14.19 0.44
C PRO A 60 -6.94 -13.40 0.11
N GLY A 61 -6.92 -12.65 -0.98
CA GLY A 61 -5.76 -11.80 -1.33
C GLY A 61 -5.66 -10.57 -0.44
N TYR A 62 -6.79 -9.95 -0.11
CA TYR A 62 -6.84 -8.84 0.84
C TYR A 62 -6.21 -9.21 2.19
N TRP A 63 -6.56 -10.40 2.74
CA TRP A 63 -5.98 -10.86 4.00
C TRP A 63 -4.48 -11.16 3.93
N GLN A 64 -3.96 -11.62 2.78
CA GLN A 64 -2.52 -11.78 2.59
C GLN A 64 -1.79 -10.44 2.64
N ILE A 65 -2.35 -9.40 2.03
CA ILE A 65 -1.81 -8.03 2.10
C ILE A 65 -1.84 -7.51 3.53
N CYS A 66 -2.98 -7.62 4.23
CA CYS A 66 -3.11 -7.23 5.63
C CYS A 66 -2.08 -7.93 6.53
N TRP A 67 -1.85 -9.23 6.28
CA TRP A 67 -0.86 -10.00 7.02
C TRP A 67 0.56 -9.51 6.79
N LEU A 68 0.93 -9.19 5.56
CA LEU A 68 2.24 -8.63 5.24
C LEU A 68 2.42 -7.25 5.89
N MET A 69 1.38 -6.41 5.88
CA MET A 69 1.41 -5.03 6.40
C MET A 69 1.21 -4.92 7.91
N ARG A 70 1.06 -6.04 8.64
CA ARG A 70 0.87 -6.02 10.10
C ARG A 70 2.04 -5.38 10.84
N ASP A 71 1.79 -4.92 12.06
CA ASP A 71 2.85 -4.52 12.98
C ASP A 71 3.72 -5.74 13.36
N ARG A 72 5.02 -5.62 13.13
CA ARG A 72 6.00 -6.72 13.35
C ARG A 72 6.72 -6.61 14.70
N HIS A 73 6.47 -5.54 15.44
CA HIS A 73 7.09 -5.29 16.75
C HIS A 73 6.28 -5.87 17.90
N VAL A 74 5.10 -6.40 17.63
CA VAL A 74 4.21 -7.03 18.61
C VAL A 74 3.83 -8.45 18.15
N ALA A 75 3.23 -9.22 19.07
CA ALA A 75 2.72 -10.55 18.71
C ALA A 75 1.71 -10.47 17.55
N PRO A 76 1.68 -11.46 16.63
CA PRO A 76 0.83 -11.40 15.44
C PRO A 76 -0.65 -11.10 15.72
N ALA A 77 -1.22 -11.65 16.79
CA ALA A 77 -2.60 -11.40 17.19
C ALA A 77 -2.89 -9.95 17.58
N GLN A 78 -1.87 -9.20 18.02
CA GLN A 78 -1.98 -7.79 18.38
C GLN A 78 -1.65 -6.86 17.21
N GLY A 79 -0.76 -7.31 16.31
CA GLY A 79 -0.28 -6.54 15.18
C GLY A 79 -1.11 -6.68 13.89
N TYR A 80 -2.11 -7.56 13.88
CA TYR A 80 -2.93 -7.82 12.71
C TYR A 80 -4.17 -6.94 12.68
N VAL A 81 -4.44 -6.31 11.54
CA VAL A 81 -5.55 -5.37 11.37
C VAL A 81 -6.05 -5.42 9.92
N GLN A 82 -7.24 -4.95 9.71
CA GLN A 82 -7.75 -4.65 8.37
C GLN A 82 -7.13 -3.34 7.86
N VAL A 83 -6.33 -3.44 6.82
CA VAL A 83 -5.77 -2.27 6.14
C VAL A 83 -6.87 -1.58 5.33
N ASP A 84 -6.89 -0.25 5.34
CA ASP A 84 -7.83 0.53 4.53
C ASP A 84 -7.72 0.11 3.05
N ILE A 85 -8.84 -0.23 2.45
CA ILE A 85 -8.87 -0.65 1.04
C ILE A 85 -8.41 0.47 0.09
N VAL A 86 -8.63 1.73 0.47
CA VAL A 86 -8.17 2.88 -0.31
C VAL A 86 -6.64 2.95 -0.32
N GLU A 87 -5.99 2.57 0.79
CA GLU A 87 -4.53 2.46 0.85
C GLU A 87 -4.00 1.35 -0.06
N ILE A 88 -4.65 0.18 -0.05
CA ILE A 88 -4.29 -0.93 -0.95
C ILE A 88 -4.45 -0.54 -2.42
N GLU A 89 -5.50 0.19 -2.76
CA GLU A 89 -5.72 0.73 -4.10
C GLU A 89 -4.63 1.73 -4.50
N ALA A 90 -4.25 2.63 -3.59
CA ALA A 90 -3.19 3.60 -3.83
C ALA A 90 -1.84 2.91 -4.10
N LEU A 91 -1.48 1.91 -3.30
CA LEU A 91 -0.28 1.10 -3.52
C LEU A 91 -0.31 0.39 -4.88
N TRP A 92 -1.47 -0.16 -5.27
CA TRP A 92 -1.62 -0.80 -6.57
C TRP A 92 -1.45 0.21 -7.72
N GLU A 93 -2.01 1.41 -7.62
CA GLU A 93 -1.84 2.45 -8.64
C GLU A 93 -0.39 2.90 -8.79
N VAL A 94 0.34 3.03 -7.69
CA VAL A 94 1.79 3.30 -7.73
C VAL A 94 2.51 2.17 -8.46
N GLN A 95 2.19 0.91 -8.14
CA GLN A 95 2.78 -0.24 -8.83
C GLN A 95 2.46 -0.23 -10.33
N GLN A 96 1.23 0.14 -10.74
CA GLN A 96 0.88 0.25 -12.16
C GLN A 96 1.66 1.38 -12.84
N ALA A 97 1.86 2.52 -12.18
CA ALA A 97 2.69 3.59 -12.72
C ALA A 97 4.12 3.12 -12.98
N LEU A 98 4.72 2.45 -12.03
CA LEU A 98 6.08 1.89 -12.14
C LEU A 98 6.16 0.83 -13.26
N LEU A 99 5.17 -0.04 -13.37
CA LEU A 99 5.09 -1.04 -14.46
C LEU A 99 5.05 -0.40 -15.86
N LEU A 100 4.35 0.72 -16.02
CA LEU A 100 4.32 1.47 -17.29
C LEU A 100 5.69 2.03 -17.67
N HIS A 101 6.54 2.30 -16.68
CA HIS A 101 7.93 2.72 -16.87
C HIS A 101 8.93 1.54 -16.91
N GLY A 102 8.43 0.30 -17.01
CA GLY A 102 9.25 -0.89 -17.17
C GLY A 102 9.80 -1.46 -15.85
N VAL A 103 9.46 -0.90 -14.70
CA VAL A 103 9.87 -1.39 -13.38
C VAL A 103 9.09 -2.66 -13.06
N ARG A 104 9.80 -3.75 -12.76
CA ARG A 104 9.21 -5.07 -12.48
C ARG A 104 9.75 -5.63 -11.17
N GLU A 105 9.63 -4.80 -10.13
CA GLU A 105 10.06 -5.10 -8.77
C GLU A 105 8.87 -4.93 -7.81
N PRO A 106 8.86 -5.63 -6.66
CA PRO A 106 7.83 -5.45 -5.64
C PRO A 106 7.93 -4.08 -4.97
N LEU A 107 6.81 -3.57 -4.46
CA LEU A 107 6.86 -2.53 -3.43
C LEU A 107 7.36 -3.18 -2.14
N VAL A 108 8.50 -2.73 -1.63
CA VAL A 108 9.09 -3.26 -0.39
C VAL A 108 8.60 -2.42 0.78
N ILE A 109 7.74 -3.00 1.60
CA ILE A 109 7.12 -2.34 2.75
C ILE A 109 8.09 -2.36 3.93
N THR A 110 8.57 -1.20 4.35
CA THR A 110 9.38 -1.02 5.56
C THR A 110 8.51 -0.88 6.80
N SER A 111 7.34 -0.22 6.67
CA SER A 111 6.35 -0.10 7.73
C SER A 111 4.94 -0.09 7.13
N GLY A 112 4.05 -0.90 7.69
CA GLY A 112 2.60 -0.86 7.43
C GLY A 112 1.86 -0.37 8.67
N TYR A 113 0.87 -1.16 9.16
CA TYR A 113 0.19 -0.86 10.40
C TYR A 113 1.16 -0.80 11.59
N ARG A 114 0.97 0.16 12.48
CA ARG A 114 1.65 0.29 13.77
C ARG A 114 0.61 0.33 14.88
N THR A 115 0.77 -0.49 15.90
CA THR A 115 0.04 -0.30 17.15
C THR A 115 0.41 1.06 17.77
N VAL A 116 -0.44 1.59 18.64
CA VAL A 116 -0.13 2.81 19.37
C VAL A 116 1.19 2.68 20.15
N GLN A 117 1.46 1.49 20.71
CA GLN A 117 2.70 1.20 21.41
C GLN A 117 3.91 1.31 20.49
N THR A 118 3.87 0.67 19.33
CA THR A 118 4.96 0.74 18.32
C THR A 118 5.14 2.16 17.83
N ASN A 119 4.05 2.87 17.53
CA ASN A 119 4.13 4.24 17.04
C ASN A 119 4.77 5.18 18.09
N ASN A 120 4.43 5.03 19.37
CA ASN A 120 5.03 5.82 20.45
C ASN A 120 6.52 5.51 20.69
N ALA A 121 6.97 4.32 20.30
CA ALA A 121 8.38 3.91 20.35
C ALA A 121 9.17 4.27 19.09
N THR A 122 8.48 4.69 18.01
CA THR A 122 9.12 5.09 16.76
C THR A 122 9.58 6.54 16.84
N GLU A 123 10.86 6.76 16.62
CA GLU A 123 11.46 8.10 16.63
C GLU A 123 10.81 9.00 15.56
N ASN A 124 10.55 10.24 15.91
CA ASN A 124 9.92 11.26 15.07
C ASN A 124 8.52 10.91 14.51
N ALA A 125 7.88 9.84 15.02
CA ALA A 125 6.54 9.49 14.57
C ALA A 125 5.49 10.49 15.10
N ALA A 126 4.63 10.96 14.18
CA ALA A 126 3.48 11.78 14.57
C ALA A 126 2.53 11.00 15.49
N ARG A 127 1.98 11.65 16.53
CA ARG A 127 1.01 11.00 17.44
C ARG A 127 -0.22 10.48 16.72
N ASN A 128 -0.71 11.22 15.72
CA ASN A 128 -1.86 10.86 14.89
C ASN A 128 -1.40 10.30 13.53
N SER A 129 -0.38 9.43 13.56
CA SER A 129 0.16 8.79 12.36
C SER A 129 -0.91 7.94 11.66
N MET A 130 -0.99 8.02 10.34
CA MET A 130 -1.90 7.19 9.54
C MET A 130 -1.57 5.70 9.63
N HIS A 131 -0.36 5.32 10.02
CA HIS A 131 0.00 3.93 10.33
C HIS A 131 -0.84 3.34 11.47
N VAL A 132 -1.18 4.14 12.49
CA VAL A 132 -2.01 3.69 13.63
C VAL A 132 -3.45 3.38 13.19
N TYR A 133 -3.90 4.00 12.12
CA TYR A 133 -5.24 3.79 11.56
C TYR A 133 -5.26 2.74 10.42
N ALA A 134 -4.14 2.04 10.19
CA ALA A 134 -3.95 1.12 9.07
C ALA A 134 -4.23 1.74 7.69
N LYS A 135 -3.85 3.00 7.53
CA LYS A 135 -4.08 3.86 6.36
C LYS A 135 -2.79 4.34 5.72
N ALA A 136 -1.65 3.74 6.04
CA ALA A 136 -0.35 4.17 5.51
C ALA A 136 0.62 3.01 5.31
N ALA A 137 1.54 3.23 4.38
CA ALA A 137 2.70 2.40 4.13
C ALA A 137 3.95 3.27 3.92
N ASP A 138 5.06 2.87 4.54
CA ASP A 138 6.40 3.33 4.20
C ASP A 138 7.01 2.28 3.26
N MET A 139 7.55 2.70 2.11
CA MET A 139 8.02 1.76 1.09
C MET A 139 9.21 2.29 0.30
N TYR A 140 9.95 1.37 -0.28
CA TYR A 140 10.91 1.63 -1.36
C TYR A 140 10.75 0.58 -2.48
N VAL A 141 11.42 0.80 -3.61
CA VAL A 141 11.46 -0.16 -4.72
C VAL A 141 12.91 -0.41 -5.10
N PRO A 142 13.36 -1.68 -5.20
CA PRO A 142 14.74 -1.99 -5.56
C PRO A 142 15.13 -1.36 -6.91
N GLY A 143 16.28 -0.68 -6.93
CA GLY A 143 16.80 -0.05 -8.15
C GLY A 143 16.11 1.23 -8.59
N ILE A 144 15.13 1.72 -7.82
CA ILE A 144 14.42 2.98 -8.08
C ILE A 144 14.81 3.99 -7.00
N SER A 145 15.11 5.23 -7.41
CA SER A 145 15.38 6.30 -6.45
C SER A 145 14.12 6.67 -5.66
N THR A 146 14.29 7.16 -4.44
CA THR A 146 13.16 7.67 -3.64
C THR A 146 12.46 8.83 -4.35
N ARG A 147 13.21 9.60 -5.17
CA ARG A 147 12.64 10.66 -6.01
C ARG A 147 11.68 10.11 -7.06
N ASP A 148 12.10 9.12 -7.84
CA ASP A 148 11.25 8.54 -8.90
C ASP A 148 10.03 7.85 -8.30
N LEU A 149 10.19 7.20 -7.13
CA LEU A 149 9.07 6.62 -6.40
C LEU A 149 8.10 7.69 -5.88
N PHE A 150 8.61 8.80 -5.34
CA PHE A 150 7.79 9.94 -4.93
C PHE A 150 6.98 10.50 -6.10
N ASP A 151 7.62 10.70 -7.26
CA ASP A 151 6.95 11.20 -8.47
C ASP A 151 5.88 10.21 -8.96
N ALA A 152 6.13 8.90 -8.88
CA ALA A 152 5.14 7.88 -9.19
C ALA A 152 3.94 7.98 -8.22
N CYS A 153 4.18 8.14 -6.92
CA CYS A 153 3.12 8.35 -5.93
C CYS A 153 2.34 9.63 -6.20
N TRP A 154 3.03 10.75 -6.48
CA TRP A 154 2.41 12.04 -6.73
C TRP A 154 1.53 12.04 -7.98
N SER A 155 1.98 11.39 -9.05
CA SER A 155 1.29 11.35 -10.34
C SER A 155 0.03 10.50 -10.33
N ARG A 156 -0.05 9.49 -9.45
CA ARG A 156 -1.10 8.47 -9.46
C ARG A 156 -1.96 8.43 -8.21
N ALA A 157 -1.43 8.88 -7.07
CA ALA A 157 -2.20 8.85 -5.84
C ALA A 157 -3.50 9.64 -6.00
N ILE A 158 -4.62 8.93 -5.99
CA ILE A 158 -5.97 9.49 -6.12
C ILE A 158 -6.25 10.42 -4.94
N SER A 159 -5.68 10.11 -3.78
CA SER A 159 -5.77 10.89 -2.55
C SER A 159 -4.63 10.47 -1.63
N GLY A 160 -4.30 11.30 -0.68
CA GLY A 160 -3.45 10.91 0.41
C GLY A 160 -2.21 11.78 0.63
N GLY A 161 -1.56 11.52 1.73
CA GLY A 161 -0.31 12.15 2.09
C GLY A 161 0.87 11.39 1.49
N ILE A 162 1.86 12.14 1.01
CA ILE A 162 3.10 11.60 0.49
C ILE A 162 4.26 12.26 1.21
N GLY A 163 5.04 11.45 1.93
CA GLY A 163 6.26 11.87 2.61
C GLY A 163 7.50 11.45 1.84
N TYR A 164 8.39 12.38 1.57
CA TYR A 164 9.68 12.11 0.94
C TYR A 164 10.76 11.98 2.02
N TYR A 165 11.42 10.83 2.07
CA TYR A 165 12.52 10.52 2.98
C TYR A 165 13.75 10.06 2.19
N ASP A 166 14.88 9.92 2.86
CA ASP A 166 16.14 9.53 2.21
C ASP A 166 16.11 8.11 1.63
N ASP A 167 15.53 7.19 2.36
CA ASP A 167 15.54 5.76 2.08
C ASP A 167 14.17 5.16 1.74
N HIS A 168 13.08 5.94 1.86
CA HIS A 168 11.73 5.46 1.58
C HIS A 168 10.77 6.61 1.20
N VAL A 169 9.60 6.24 0.73
CA VAL A 169 8.46 7.13 0.55
C VAL A 169 7.34 6.66 1.46
N HIS A 170 6.76 7.59 2.21
CA HIS A 170 5.50 7.37 2.91
C HIS A 170 4.33 7.65 1.96
N LEU A 171 3.34 6.78 1.97
CA LEU A 171 2.05 6.98 1.31
C LEU A 171 0.93 6.72 2.30
N ASP A 172 -0.13 7.54 2.28
CA ASP A 172 -1.32 7.30 3.09
C ASP A 172 -2.63 7.65 2.36
N SER A 173 -3.74 7.07 2.78
CA SER A 173 -5.08 7.26 2.19
C SER A 173 -5.88 8.41 2.81
N ALA A 174 -5.23 9.36 3.50
CA ALA A 174 -5.90 10.54 4.08
C ALA A 174 -6.07 11.68 3.05
N THR A 175 -6.12 12.92 3.49
CA THR A 175 -6.23 14.10 2.62
C THR A 175 -4.94 14.31 1.85
N ARG A 176 -5.04 14.71 0.58
CA ARG A 176 -3.89 14.98 -0.29
C ARG A 176 -3.02 16.07 0.29
N ARG A 177 -1.76 15.74 0.52
CA ARG A 177 -0.69 16.61 0.99
C ARG A 177 0.66 15.97 0.70
N TRP A 178 1.73 16.73 0.82
CA TRP A 178 3.07 16.20 0.77
C TRP A 178 3.98 16.91 1.78
N TRP A 179 5.08 16.28 2.14
CA TRP A 179 6.12 16.85 2.99
C TRP A 179 7.46 16.18 2.72
N VAL A 180 8.51 16.84 3.18
CA VAL A 180 9.85 16.28 3.23
C VAL A 180 10.13 15.91 4.67
N GLY A 181 10.67 14.72 4.91
CA GLY A 181 11.13 14.28 6.24
C GLY A 181 12.32 15.12 6.73
N ASP A 182 13.16 14.55 7.57
CA ASP A 182 14.32 15.24 8.18
C ASP A 182 15.47 15.49 7.17
N LEU A 183 15.13 15.82 5.94
CA LEU A 183 16.06 16.12 4.84
C LEU A 183 16.07 17.61 4.49
N PRO A 184 17.17 18.14 3.95
CA PRO A 184 17.13 19.43 3.28
C PRO A 184 16.05 19.40 2.19
N VAL A 185 15.20 20.42 2.15
CA VAL A 185 14.14 20.54 1.13
C VAL A 185 14.77 20.45 -0.27
N PRO A 186 14.51 19.38 -1.04
CA PRO A 186 15.11 19.21 -2.35
C PRO A 186 14.62 20.30 -3.32
N GLU A 187 15.41 20.61 -4.33
CA GLU A 187 15.12 21.70 -5.28
C GLU A 187 13.75 21.56 -5.94
N PHE A 188 13.35 20.34 -6.29
CA PHE A 188 12.03 20.06 -6.88
C PHE A 188 10.86 20.38 -5.96
N ALA A 189 11.05 20.21 -4.66
CA ALA A 189 10.02 20.51 -3.66
C ALA A 189 9.82 22.02 -3.46
N ARG A 190 10.76 22.85 -3.93
CA ARG A 190 10.67 24.30 -3.91
C ARG A 190 9.86 24.85 -5.10
N THR A 191 9.66 24.04 -6.13
CA THR A 191 8.98 24.40 -7.38
C THR A 191 7.65 23.68 -7.57
N ALA A 192 7.26 22.80 -6.63
CA ALA A 192 5.98 22.14 -6.69
C ALA A 192 4.85 23.18 -6.52
N PRO A 193 3.82 23.19 -7.38
CA PRO A 193 2.65 24.04 -7.16
C PRO A 193 1.89 23.60 -5.92
N ASP A 194 1.37 24.56 -5.17
CA ASP A 194 0.52 24.38 -3.99
C ASP A 194 -0.77 23.58 -4.30
#